data_b3fc31861a90953abb9e707f529e6be4
#
_entry.id   b3fc31861a90953abb9e707f529e6be4
#
_cell.length_a   1.000
_cell.length_b   1.000
_cell.length_c   1.000
_cell.angle_alpha   90.00
_cell.angle_beta   90.00
_cell.angle_gamma   90.00
#
_symmetry.space_group_name_H-M   'P 1'
#
loop_
_entity.id
_entity.type
_entity.pdbx_description
1 polymer ?
#
loop_
_entity_poly.entity_id
_entity_poly.type
_entity_poly.pdbx_seq_one_letter_code
_entity_poly.pdbx_strand_id
1 'polypeptide(L)'
;MFGMLCVISIYNYKILSMIMKRIILLTVVSFAAIIARAQSFHYYPLKEVGDTIEYLKLNFDKQADYFVGRTFDEFWQIIRRDITPKLLNIKDTSPFVDPHGVRYVCGAYVACMDLSGVSPDTVRTPAAHIRMYFKPPFKVNADRLFYKLPENMTVDGRAKYLADFVIDDIWVFVVDRRRSR
;
A
#
# COMPACT_ATOMS: atom_id res chain seq x y z
N MET A 1 -25.10 -0.29 62.75
CA MET A 1 -25.54 -0.43 61.39
C MET A 1 -24.97 0.63 60.43
N PHE A 2 -24.56 1.83 60.90
CA PHE A 2 -24.02 2.91 60.08
C PHE A 2 -22.58 2.69 59.51
N GLY A 3 -21.73 1.92 60.20
CA GLY A 3 -20.34 1.72 59.74
C GLY A 3 -20.17 0.87 58.50
N MET A 4 -21.07 -0.07 58.26
CA MET A 4 -20.97 -1.01 57.14
C MET A 4 -21.32 -0.35 55.80
N LEU A 5 -22.25 0.60 55.77
CA LEU A 5 -22.63 1.37 54.57
C LEU A 5 -21.50 2.32 54.10
N CYS A 6 -20.75 2.89 55.04
CA CYS A 6 -19.64 3.80 54.72
C CYS A 6 -18.47 3.05 54.05
N VAL A 7 -18.15 1.83 54.46
CA VAL A 7 -17.08 1.00 53.92
C VAL A 7 -17.40 0.57 52.50
N ILE A 8 -18.65 0.17 52.23
CA ILE A 8 -19.10 -0.22 50.88
C ILE A 8 -19.01 0.96 49.90
N SER A 9 -19.38 2.16 50.35
CA SER A 9 -19.29 3.37 49.52
C SER A 9 -17.85 3.73 49.12
N ILE A 10 -16.91 3.64 50.04
CA ILE A 10 -15.49 3.92 49.82
C ILE A 10 -14.88 2.86 48.85
N TYR A 11 -15.27 1.60 49.00
CA TYR A 11 -14.79 0.51 48.14
C TYR A 11 -15.28 0.69 46.69
N ASN A 12 -16.54 1.01 46.50
CA ASN A 12 -17.13 1.29 45.20
C ASN A 12 -16.48 2.52 44.53
N TYR A 13 -16.19 3.58 45.29
CA TYR A 13 -15.47 4.75 44.77
C TYR A 13 -14.06 4.43 44.28
N LYS A 14 -13.30 3.60 44.99
CA LYS A 14 -11.96 3.16 44.60
C LYS A 14 -12.00 2.32 43.30
N ILE A 15 -12.95 1.39 43.19
CA ILE A 15 -13.13 0.57 41.99
C ILE A 15 -13.50 1.45 40.81
N LEU A 16 -14.45 2.37 40.98
CA LEU A 16 -14.87 3.27 39.90
C LEU A 16 -13.71 4.17 39.42
N SER A 17 -12.92 4.69 40.37
CA SER A 17 -11.72 5.49 40.05
C SER A 17 -10.67 4.68 39.29
N MET A 18 -10.44 3.40 39.62
CA MET A 18 -9.53 2.54 38.88
C MET A 18 -10.03 2.25 37.46
N ILE A 19 -11.32 1.99 37.29
CA ILE A 19 -11.92 1.75 35.98
C ILE A 19 -11.80 3.00 35.09
N MET A 20 -12.15 4.17 35.64
CA MET A 20 -12.02 5.45 34.95
C MET A 20 -10.59 5.72 34.49
N LYS A 21 -9.58 5.50 35.33
CA LYS A 21 -8.17 5.66 34.95
C LYS A 21 -7.76 4.74 33.83
N ARG A 22 -8.21 3.48 33.84
CA ARG A 22 -7.93 2.52 32.72
C ARG A 22 -8.60 2.93 31.41
N ILE A 23 -9.85 3.41 31.47
CA ILE A 23 -10.55 3.89 30.27
C ILE A 23 -9.82 5.11 29.69
N ILE A 24 -9.45 6.08 30.52
CA ILE A 24 -8.70 7.27 30.09
C ILE A 24 -7.37 6.86 29.44
N LEU A 25 -6.62 5.95 30.08
CA LEU A 25 -5.36 5.46 29.53
C LEU A 25 -5.53 4.78 28.17
N LEU A 26 -6.53 3.90 28.04
CA LEU A 26 -6.84 3.23 26.77
C LEU A 26 -7.24 4.23 25.68
N THR A 27 -8.01 5.25 26.03
CA THR A 27 -8.41 6.31 25.10
C THR A 27 -7.19 7.09 24.63
N VAL A 28 -6.31 7.50 25.54
CA VAL A 28 -5.07 8.25 25.19
C VAL A 28 -4.15 7.41 24.31
N VAL A 29 -3.96 6.13 24.64
CA VAL A 29 -3.14 5.21 23.83
C VAL A 29 -3.74 5.03 22.44
N SER A 30 -5.07 4.90 22.33
CA SER A 30 -5.76 4.78 21.03
C SER A 30 -5.60 6.04 20.20
N PHE A 31 -5.73 7.23 20.79
CA PHE A 31 -5.49 8.50 20.11
C PHE A 31 -4.03 8.67 19.68
N ALA A 32 -3.07 8.31 20.54
CA ALA A 32 -1.64 8.34 20.18
C ALA A 32 -1.33 7.40 19.03
N ALA A 33 -1.93 6.22 18.96
CA ALA A 33 -1.76 5.28 17.85
C ALA A 33 -2.36 5.81 16.53
N ILE A 34 -3.45 6.57 16.58
CA ILE A 34 -4.05 7.22 15.40
C ILE A 34 -3.14 8.36 14.91
N ILE A 35 -2.59 9.17 15.80
CA ILE A 35 -1.68 10.27 15.45
C ILE A 35 -0.35 9.74 14.89
N ALA A 36 0.18 8.65 15.45
CA ALA A 36 1.42 8.03 14.96
C ALA A 36 1.30 7.48 13.52
N ARG A 37 0.08 7.18 13.06
CA ARG A 37 -0.18 6.77 11.67
C ARG A 37 -0.37 7.92 10.69
N ALA A 38 -0.47 9.15 11.17
CA ALA A 38 -0.57 10.35 10.32
C ALA A 38 0.81 10.77 9.82
N GLN A 39 1.55 9.87 9.14
CA GLN A 39 2.72 10.28 8.37
C GLN A 39 2.24 11.25 7.27
N SER A 40 2.74 12.47 7.31
CA SER A 40 2.42 13.47 6.31
C SER A 40 3.12 13.10 4.99
N PHE A 41 2.34 12.83 3.96
CA PHE A 41 2.87 12.67 2.61
C PHE A 41 3.29 14.02 2.06
N HIS A 42 4.55 14.14 1.67
CA HIS A 42 5.05 15.30 0.96
C HIS A 42 5.13 15.02 -0.54
N TYR A 43 4.26 15.68 -1.29
CA TYR A 43 4.20 15.48 -2.73
C TYR A 43 5.25 16.32 -3.47
N TYR A 44 6.07 15.65 -4.29
CA TYR A 44 7.07 16.28 -5.17
C TYR A 44 6.57 16.21 -6.61
N PRO A 45 6.08 17.33 -7.21
CA PRO A 45 5.57 17.33 -8.58
C PRO A 45 6.66 16.95 -9.59
N LEU A 46 6.32 16.14 -10.61
CA LEU A 46 7.29 15.74 -11.65
C LEU A 46 7.92 16.94 -12.38
N LYS A 47 7.13 18.00 -12.61
CA LYS A 47 7.62 19.24 -13.24
C LYS A 47 8.73 19.95 -12.45
N GLU A 48 8.77 19.76 -11.14
CA GLU A 48 9.80 20.36 -10.25
C GLU A 48 11.02 19.45 -10.13
N VAL A 49 10.80 18.13 -10.12
CA VAL A 49 11.87 17.13 -10.05
C VAL A 49 12.60 17.00 -11.39
N GLY A 50 11.87 17.09 -12.51
CA GLY A 50 12.40 17.03 -13.88
C GLY A 50 12.83 15.65 -14.38
N ASP A 51 12.98 14.67 -13.51
CA ASP A 51 13.36 13.29 -13.82
C ASP A 51 12.34 12.28 -13.26
N THR A 52 11.85 11.39 -14.14
CA THR A 52 10.82 10.42 -13.77
C THR A 52 11.30 9.40 -12.73
N ILE A 53 12.56 8.97 -12.81
CA ILE A 53 13.10 7.99 -11.87
C ILE A 53 13.22 8.60 -10.48
N GLU A 54 13.76 9.83 -10.41
CA GLU A 54 13.88 10.54 -9.14
C GLU A 54 12.50 10.91 -8.57
N TYR A 55 11.55 11.30 -9.41
CA TYR A 55 10.16 11.51 -9.00
C TYR A 55 9.56 10.27 -8.33
N LEU A 56 9.74 9.09 -8.94
CA LEU A 56 9.24 7.84 -8.38
C LEU A 56 9.92 7.52 -7.05
N LYS A 57 11.23 7.70 -6.95
CA LYS A 57 11.98 7.47 -5.71
C LYS A 57 11.53 8.42 -4.59
N LEU A 58 11.40 9.71 -4.88
CA LEU A 58 11.00 10.71 -3.88
C LEU A 58 9.60 10.48 -3.35
N ASN A 59 8.66 10.16 -4.24
CA ASN A 59 7.25 10.04 -3.87
C ASN A 59 6.87 8.65 -3.35
N PHE A 60 7.51 7.57 -3.83
CA PHE A 60 7.03 6.21 -3.55
C PHE A 60 8.04 5.35 -2.80
N ASP A 61 9.34 5.55 -2.98
CA ASP A 61 10.37 4.77 -2.30
C ASP A 61 10.74 5.39 -0.94
N LYS A 62 11.13 6.68 -0.94
CA LYS A 62 11.50 7.40 0.29
C LYS A 62 10.31 7.62 1.25
N GLN A 63 9.10 7.51 0.75
CA GLN A 63 7.87 7.65 1.52
C GLN A 63 7.03 6.36 1.51
N ALA A 64 7.66 5.20 1.33
CA ALA A 64 7.01 3.90 1.28
C ALA A 64 6.08 3.67 2.49
N ASP A 65 6.53 4.02 3.68
CA ASP A 65 5.77 3.88 4.93
C ASP A 65 4.42 4.62 4.92
N TYR A 66 4.32 5.72 4.16
CA TYR A 66 3.04 6.42 4.00
C TYR A 66 1.98 5.53 3.34
N PHE A 67 2.37 4.69 2.39
CA PHE A 67 1.45 3.83 1.64
C PHE A 67 1.10 2.55 2.38
N VAL A 68 1.91 2.11 3.33
CA VAL A 68 1.64 0.91 4.13
C VAL A 68 0.34 1.07 4.92
N GLY A 69 -0.61 0.18 4.70
CA GLY A 69 -1.94 0.22 5.30
C GLY A 69 -2.97 1.06 4.55
N ARG A 70 -2.58 1.73 3.46
CA ARG A 70 -3.50 2.43 2.54
C ARG A 70 -3.97 1.51 1.44
N THR A 71 -5.04 1.93 0.77
CA THR A 71 -5.58 1.17 -0.37
C THR A 71 -4.78 1.40 -1.64
N PHE A 72 -4.88 0.45 -2.56
CA PHE A 72 -4.31 0.61 -3.90
C PHE A 72 -4.92 1.82 -4.64
N ASP A 73 -6.19 2.12 -4.42
CA ASP A 73 -6.83 3.29 -5.05
C ASP A 73 -6.21 4.60 -4.57
N GLU A 74 -5.93 4.77 -3.28
CA GLU A 74 -5.24 5.95 -2.76
C GLU A 74 -3.85 6.14 -3.41
N PHE A 75 -3.08 5.06 -3.55
CA PHE A 75 -1.82 5.07 -4.28
C PHE A 75 -2.02 5.44 -5.76
N TRP A 76 -3.03 4.84 -6.42
CA TRP A 76 -3.32 5.04 -7.83
C TRP A 76 -3.68 6.48 -8.14
N GLN A 77 -4.44 7.14 -7.28
CA GLN A 77 -4.80 8.55 -7.41
C GLN A 77 -3.56 9.47 -7.29
N ILE A 78 -2.58 9.10 -6.48
CA ILE A 78 -1.36 9.91 -6.33
C ILE A 78 -0.46 9.77 -7.56
N ILE A 79 -0.18 8.56 -8.03
CA ILE A 79 0.72 8.36 -9.18
C ILE A 79 0.15 8.98 -10.46
N ARG A 80 -1.19 8.94 -10.62
CA ARG A 80 -1.89 9.48 -11.77
C ARG A 80 -1.86 11.01 -11.88
N ARG A 81 -1.40 11.72 -10.86
CA ARG A 81 -1.30 13.19 -10.92
C ARG A 81 -0.33 13.68 -11.98
N ASP A 82 0.81 13.02 -12.11
CA ASP A 82 1.89 13.44 -13.01
C ASP A 82 2.29 12.37 -14.02
N ILE A 83 1.98 11.10 -13.77
CA ILE A 83 2.37 10.00 -14.63
C ILE A 83 1.13 9.25 -15.12
N THR A 84 1.17 8.87 -16.40
CA THR A 84 0.23 7.88 -16.96
C THR A 84 0.92 6.52 -16.95
N PRO A 85 0.59 5.62 -16.00
CA PRO A 85 1.18 4.29 -15.97
C PRO A 85 0.93 3.54 -17.30
N LYS A 86 1.96 2.89 -17.81
CA LYS A 86 1.92 2.19 -19.12
C LYS A 86 1.49 0.75 -18.99
N LEU A 87 1.77 0.14 -17.85
CA LEU A 87 1.40 -1.24 -17.56
C LEU A 87 1.07 -1.41 -16.08
N LEU A 88 -0.01 -2.12 -15.83
CA LEU A 88 -0.31 -2.70 -14.51
C LEU A 88 -0.35 -4.22 -14.68
N ASN A 89 0.67 -4.89 -14.16
CA ASN A 89 0.78 -6.33 -14.20
C ASN A 89 0.49 -6.92 -12.80
N ILE A 90 -0.44 -7.86 -12.78
CA ILE A 90 -0.87 -8.58 -11.57
C ILE A 90 -0.32 -10.01 -11.59
N LYS A 91 0.15 -10.49 -12.78
CA LYS A 91 0.54 -11.89 -13.00
C LYS A 91 1.93 -12.22 -12.47
N ASP A 92 2.87 -11.26 -12.53
CA ASP A 92 4.29 -11.49 -12.24
C ASP A 92 4.63 -11.31 -10.74
N THR A 93 3.66 -11.03 -9.92
CA THR A 93 3.82 -11.11 -8.48
C THR A 93 3.66 -12.57 -8.09
N SER A 94 4.67 -13.14 -7.40
CA SER A 94 4.60 -14.51 -6.90
C SER A 94 3.28 -14.72 -6.18
N PRO A 95 2.35 -15.54 -6.71
CA PRO A 95 1.06 -15.69 -6.08
C PRO A 95 1.23 -16.38 -4.74
N PHE A 96 0.47 -15.94 -3.75
CA PHE A 96 0.29 -16.74 -2.55
C PHE A 96 -0.50 -18.00 -2.93
N VAL A 97 0.05 -19.15 -2.63
CA VAL A 97 -0.59 -20.45 -2.87
C VAL A 97 -1.02 -21.02 -1.52
N ASP A 98 -2.32 -21.26 -1.35
CA ASP A 98 -2.83 -21.86 -0.14
C ASP A 98 -2.55 -23.40 -0.10
N PRO A 99 -2.78 -24.07 1.03
CA PRO A 99 -2.59 -25.53 1.15
C PRO A 99 -3.41 -26.38 0.17
N HIS A 100 -4.45 -25.80 -0.45
CA HIS A 100 -5.29 -26.45 -1.45
C HIS A 100 -4.85 -26.18 -2.89
N GLY A 101 -3.72 -25.47 -3.08
CA GLY A 101 -3.17 -25.13 -4.39
C GLY A 101 -3.85 -23.93 -5.06
N VAL A 102 -4.72 -23.20 -4.36
CA VAL A 102 -5.38 -22.02 -4.91
C VAL A 102 -4.41 -20.84 -4.89
N ARG A 103 -4.27 -20.19 -6.03
CA ARG A 103 -3.41 -19.00 -6.18
C ARG A 103 -4.20 -17.72 -5.93
N TYR A 104 -3.63 -16.84 -5.13
CA TYR A 104 -4.22 -15.54 -4.79
C TYR A 104 -3.35 -14.39 -5.24
N VAL A 105 -3.99 -13.28 -5.62
CA VAL A 105 -3.30 -12.03 -5.90
C VAL A 105 -2.77 -11.44 -4.60
N CYS A 106 -1.44 -11.36 -4.49
CA CYS A 106 -0.77 -10.80 -3.31
C CYS A 106 0.08 -9.57 -3.61
N GLY A 107 0.07 -9.07 -4.84
CA GLY A 107 0.84 -7.90 -5.20
C GLY A 107 0.54 -7.40 -6.61
N ALA A 108 1.15 -6.27 -6.97
CA ALA A 108 1.07 -5.67 -8.28
C ALA A 108 2.41 -5.04 -8.70
N TYR A 109 2.54 -4.87 -10.00
CA TYR A 109 3.68 -4.25 -10.65
C TYR A 109 3.19 -3.15 -11.58
N VAL A 110 3.71 -1.94 -11.40
CA VAL A 110 3.34 -0.77 -12.20
C VAL A 110 4.55 -0.29 -13.00
N ALA A 111 4.47 -0.34 -14.33
CA ALA A 111 5.46 0.25 -15.20
C ALA A 111 5.05 1.70 -15.54
N CYS A 112 5.92 2.63 -15.21
CA CYS A 112 5.66 4.06 -15.35
C CYS A 112 6.24 4.65 -16.65
N MET A 113 7.14 3.92 -17.30
CA MET A 113 7.81 4.34 -18.53
C MET A 113 7.43 3.42 -19.68
N ASP A 114 7.24 4.00 -20.87
CA ASP A 114 6.98 3.24 -22.08
C ASP A 114 8.26 2.58 -22.56
N LEU A 115 8.23 1.26 -22.64
CA LEU A 115 9.30 0.45 -23.20
C LEU A 115 8.91 -0.16 -24.55
N SER A 116 7.66 0.12 -25.02
CA SER A 116 7.19 -0.34 -26.34
C SER A 116 7.88 0.48 -27.45
N GLY A 117 8.42 -0.23 -28.43
CA GLY A 117 9.10 0.38 -29.58
C GLY A 117 10.60 0.65 -29.37
N VAL A 118 11.16 0.32 -28.22
CA VAL A 118 12.59 0.42 -28.00
C VAL A 118 13.25 -0.87 -28.46
N SER A 119 13.97 -0.82 -29.56
CA SER A 119 14.77 -1.96 -30.02
C SER A 119 15.74 -2.41 -28.93
N PRO A 120 15.93 -3.73 -28.71
CA PRO A 120 16.89 -4.24 -27.73
C PRO A 120 18.29 -3.62 -27.85
N ASP A 121 18.66 -3.21 -29.07
CA ASP A 121 19.98 -2.63 -29.34
C ASP A 121 20.10 -1.13 -29.06
N THR A 122 18.99 -0.43 -28.89
CA THR A 122 18.97 1.04 -28.68
C THR A 122 18.66 1.47 -27.26
N VAL A 123 18.22 0.55 -26.40
CA VAL A 123 17.79 0.92 -25.03
C VAL A 123 18.97 1.06 -24.09
N ARG A 124 19.47 2.26 -23.97
CA ARG A 124 20.40 2.66 -22.91
C ARG A 124 19.72 3.37 -21.73
N THR A 125 18.40 3.54 -21.79
CA THR A 125 17.66 4.31 -20.80
C THR A 125 17.22 3.39 -19.66
N PRO A 126 17.59 3.68 -18.39
CA PRO A 126 17.09 2.94 -17.25
C PRO A 126 15.57 3.12 -17.15
N ALA A 127 14.87 2.07 -16.78
CA ALA A 127 13.43 2.10 -16.54
C ALA A 127 13.13 1.91 -15.06
N ALA A 128 12.26 2.73 -14.52
CA ALA A 128 11.81 2.59 -13.16
C ALA A 128 10.40 2.02 -13.09
N HIS A 129 10.21 1.15 -12.13
CA HIS A 129 8.97 0.43 -11.89
C HIS A 129 8.64 0.46 -10.41
N ILE A 130 7.34 0.44 -10.09
CA ILE A 130 6.87 0.28 -8.72
C ILE A 130 6.39 -1.14 -8.53
N ARG A 131 6.85 -1.79 -7.48
CA ARG A 131 6.34 -3.08 -7.04
C ARG A 131 5.71 -2.93 -5.67
N MET A 132 4.61 -3.63 -5.45
CA MET A 132 3.93 -3.61 -4.17
C MET A 132 3.40 -4.99 -3.81
N TYR A 133 3.32 -5.26 -2.51
CA TYR A 133 2.59 -6.38 -1.94
C TYR A 133 1.37 -5.91 -1.17
N PHE A 134 0.40 -6.79 -1.07
CA PHE A 134 -0.86 -6.53 -0.39
C PHE A 134 -0.96 -7.31 0.92
N LYS A 135 -1.68 -6.74 1.87
CA LYS A 135 -1.94 -7.39 3.15
C LYS A 135 -2.90 -8.57 3.02
N PRO A 136 -2.63 -9.69 3.72
CA PRO A 136 -3.64 -10.72 3.89
C PRO A 136 -4.85 -10.21 4.70
N PRO A 137 -6.03 -10.85 4.60
CA PRO A 137 -6.28 -12.07 3.86
C PRO A 137 -6.47 -11.81 2.36
N PHE A 138 -5.81 -12.66 1.53
CA PHE A 138 -5.93 -12.56 0.08
C PHE A 138 -7.29 -13.15 -0.37
N LYS A 139 -8.14 -12.31 -0.98
CA LYS A 139 -9.52 -12.67 -1.32
C LYS A 139 -9.72 -12.98 -2.79
N VAL A 140 -8.83 -12.52 -3.64
CA VAL A 140 -8.97 -12.62 -5.09
C VAL A 140 -8.14 -13.78 -5.62
N ASN A 141 -8.81 -14.80 -6.12
CA ASN A 141 -8.18 -15.91 -6.81
C ASN A 141 -7.54 -15.40 -8.12
N ALA A 142 -6.22 -15.59 -8.24
CA ALA A 142 -5.44 -15.09 -9.36
C ALA A 142 -5.89 -15.70 -10.70
N ASP A 143 -6.14 -16.98 -10.74
CA ASP A 143 -6.55 -17.67 -11.98
C ASP A 143 -7.91 -17.15 -12.45
N ARG A 144 -8.88 -17.03 -11.54
CA ARG A 144 -10.20 -16.47 -11.86
C ARG A 144 -10.12 -15.02 -12.34
N LEU A 145 -9.25 -14.22 -11.73
CA LEU A 145 -9.05 -12.85 -12.16
C LEU A 145 -8.50 -12.80 -13.58
N PHE A 146 -7.50 -13.61 -13.91
CA PHE A 146 -6.88 -13.63 -15.24
C PHE A 146 -7.85 -14.03 -16.35
N TYR A 147 -8.76 -14.98 -16.08
CA TYR A 147 -9.80 -15.34 -17.04
C TYR A 147 -10.90 -14.29 -17.21
N LYS A 148 -11.09 -13.42 -16.21
CA LYS A 148 -12.12 -12.37 -16.24
C LYS A 148 -11.63 -11.05 -16.84
N LEU A 149 -10.32 -10.80 -16.86
CA LEU A 149 -9.77 -9.57 -17.41
C LEU A 149 -9.75 -9.68 -18.94
N PRO A 150 -10.54 -8.89 -19.66
CA PRO A 150 -10.44 -8.81 -21.11
C PRO A 150 -9.02 -8.42 -21.54
N GLU A 151 -8.54 -9.03 -22.63
CA GLU A 151 -7.17 -8.76 -23.14
C GLU A 151 -6.94 -7.28 -23.46
N ASN A 152 -7.98 -6.59 -23.92
CA ASN A 152 -7.95 -5.17 -24.28
C ASN A 152 -8.29 -4.23 -23.14
N MET A 153 -8.36 -4.73 -21.88
CA MET A 153 -8.67 -3.88 -20.75
C MET A 153 -7.59 -2.82 -20.52
N THR A 154 -8.01 -1.58 -20.38
CA THR A 154 -7.12 -0.46 -20.08
C THR A 154 -6.42 -0.63 -18.73
N VAL A 155 -5.30 0.07 -18.55
CA VAL A 155 -4.54 0.05 -17.29
C VAL A 155 -5.42 0.52 -16.12
N ASP A 156 -6.24 1.57 -16.32
CA ASP A 156 -7.21 2.05 -15.33
C ASP A 156 -8.33 1.02 -15.05
N GLY A 157 -8.76 0.32 -16.08
CA GLY A 157 -9.72 -0.77 -15.92
C GLY A 157 -9.18 -1.86 -14.99
N ARG A 158 -7.90 -2.24 -15.15
CA ARG A 158 -7.22 -3.20 -14.27
C ARG A 158 -7.06 -2.66 -12.86
N ALA A 159 -6.74 -1.38 -12.70
CA ALA A 159 -6.57 -0.75 -11.40
C ALA A 159 -7.84 -0.84 -10.53
N LYS A 160 -9.03 -0.74 -11.12
CA LYS A 160 -10.30 -0.88 -10.40
C LYS A 160 -10.48 -2.23 -9.70
N TYR A 161 -9.88 -3.31 -10.22
CA TYR A 161 -9.95 -4.62 -9.54
C TYR A 161 -9.08 -4.69 -8.30
N LEU A 162 -8.10 -3.79 -8.17
CA LEU A 162 -7.19 -3.71 -7.03
C LEU A 162 -7.57 -2.62 -6.04
N ALA A 163 -8.58 -1.80 -6.34
CA ALA A 163 -8.90 -0.57 -5.61
C ALA A 163 -8.91 -0.74 -4.08
N ASP A 164 -9.53 -1.81 -3.59
CA ASP A 164 -9.71 -2.08 -2.15
C ASP A 164 -8.57 -2.90 -1.52
N PHE A 165 -7.52 -3.24 -2.30
CA PHE A 165 -6.38 -3.97 -1.75
C PHE A 165 -5.55 -3.05 -0.88
N VAL A 166 -5.23 -3.51 0.33
CA VAL A 166 -4.41 -2.76 1.28
C VAL A 166 -2.95 -3.08 1.04
N ILE A 167 -2.14 -2.05 0.87
CA ILE A 167 -0.71 -2.16 0.63
C ILE A 167 -0.02 -2.59 1.93
N ASP A 168 0.83 -3.62 1.84
CA ASP A 168 1.69 -4.11 2.93
C ASP A 168 3.13 -3.61 2.78
N ASP A 169 3.60 -3.55 1.53
CA ASP A 169 4.93 -3.09 1.19
C ASP A 169 4.94 -2.50 -0.22
N ILE A 170 5.80 -1.50 -0.46
CA ILE A 170 5.95 -0.83 -1.75
C ILE A 170 7.40 -0.36 -1.92
N TRP A 171 7.96 -0.54 -3.11
CA TRP A 171 9.28 0.00 -3.45
C TRP A 171 9.42 0.31 -4.93
N VAL A 172 10.38 1.16 -5.25
CA VAL A 172 10.76 1.50 -6.62
C VAL A 172 12.04 0.77 -6.97
N PHE A 173 12.03 0.04 -8.05
CA PHE A 173 13.25 -0.54 -8.58
C PHE A 173 13.57 -0.03 -9.97
N VAL A 174 14.86 0.13 -10.24
CA VAL A 174 15.37 0.64 -11.51
C VAL A 174 16.05 -0.51 -12.25
N VAL A 175 15.55 -0.79 -13.45
CA VAL A 175 16.16 -1.78 -14.34
C VAL A 175 17.19 -1.07 -15.21
N ASP A 176 18.47 -1.27 -14.91
CA ASP A 176 19.55 -0.83 -15.79
C ASP A 176 19.93 -1.97 -16.74
N ARG A 177 19.44 -1.91 -17.97
CA ARG A 177 19.71 -2.93 -18.98
C ARG A 177 21.16 -2.96 -19.50
N ARG A 178 22.00 -2.00 -19.08
CA ARG A 178 23.42 -1.97 -19.45
C ARG A 178 24.24 -3.10 -18.83
N ARG A 179 23.74 -3.77 -17.77
CA ARG A 179 24.45 -4.82 -17.02
C ARG A 179 24.14 -6.25 -17.46
N SER A 180 23.34 -6.50 -18.48
CA SER A 180 22.95 -7.84 -18.92
C SER A 180 23.74 -8.35 -20.12
N ARG A 181 25.06 -8.05 -20.19
CA ARG A 181 26.01 -8.68 -21.11
C ARG A 181 27.12 -9.40 -20.36
#